data_58bc6f42504f421448c45e490059e585
#
_entry.id   58bc6f42504f421448c45e490059e585
#
_cell.length_a   1.000
_cell.length_b   1.000
_cell.length_c   1.000
_cell.angle_alpha   90.00
_cell.angle_beta   90.00
_cell.angle_gamma   90.00
#
_symmetry.space_group_name_H-M   'P 1'
#
loop_
_entity.id
_entity.type
_entity.pdbx_description
1 polymer ?
#
loop_
_entity_poly.entity_id
_entity_poly.type
_entity_poly.pdbx_seq_one_letter_code
_entity_poly.pdbx_strand_id
1 'polypeptide(L)'
;MTAETLEAIENCGAAEMPIAETCAITEITEAQYWADQSAQRRYRIGQLRSKMEIRQAVIKMAKAGVPQMVKVYQDFVAETNRDIPPTVGSDDAPDQ
;
A
#
# COMPACT_ATOMS: atom_id res chain seq x y z
N MET A 1 -16.07 -3.64 -15.70
CA MET A 1 -16.17 -2.24 -15.21
C MET A 1 -15.40 -1.31 -16.11
N THR A 2 -15.80 -0.06 -16.17
CA THR A 2 -15.11 0.94 -16.96
C THR A 2 -13.80 1.34 -16.30
N ALA A 3 -12.91 1.95 -17.09
CA ALA A 3 -11.64 2.46 -16.54
C ALA A 3 -11.90 3.54 -15.50
N GLU A 4 -12.92 4.37 -15.71
CA GLU A 4 -13.28 5.42 -14.75
C GLU A 4 -13.74 4.85 -13.42
N THR A 5 -14.53 3.80 -13.46
CA THR A 5 -15.00 3.13 -12.24
C THR A 5 -13.83 2.53 -11.48
N LEU A 6 -12.92 1.85 -12.19
CA LEU A 6 -11.75 1.24 -11.57
C LEU A 6 -10.83 2.30 -10.95
N GLU A 7 -10.66 3.44 -11.62
CA GLU A 7 -9.87 4.53 -11.06
C GLU A 7 -10.52 5.09 -9.79
N ALA A 8 -11.84 5.25 -9.81
CA ALA A 8 -12.56 5.72 -8.61
C ALA A 8 -12.40 4.73 -7.45
N ILE A 9 -12.44 3.42 -7.74
CA ILE A 9 -12.23 2.39 -6.73
C ILE A 9 -10.81 2.49 -6.16
N GLU A 10 -9.83 2.70 -7.00
CA GLU A 10 -8.45 2.86 -6.55
C GLU A 10 -8.32 4.08 -5.62
N ASN A 11 -8.94 5.19 -5.99
CA ASN A 11 -8.93 6.39 -5.15
C ASN A 11 -9.59 6.15 -3.80
N CYS A 12 -10.66 5.37 -3.77
CA CYS A 12 -11.31 5.00 -2.52
C CYS A 12 -10.38 4.14 -1.67
N GLY A 13 -9.64 3.23 -2.29
CA GLY A 13 -8.66 2.42 -1.58
C GLY A 13 -7.56 3.29 -0.97
N ALA A 14 -7.08 4.29 -1.73
CA ALA A 14 -6.07 5.21 -1.24
C ALA A 14 -6.57 6.03 -0.04
N ALA A 15 -7.88 6.28 0.03
CA ALA A 15 -8.49 7.00 1.14
C ALA A 15 -8.92 6.06 2.28
N GLU A 16 -8.69 4.76 2.14
CA GLU A 16 -9.10 3.75 3.12
C GLU A 16 -10.60 3.75 3.38
N MET A 17 -11.41 3.97 2.33
CA MET A 17 -12.85 3.97 2.46
C MET A 17 -13.38 2.54 2.65
N PRO A 18 -14.35 2.33 3.53
CA PRO A 18 -14.99 1.01 3.64
C PRO A 18 -15.56 0.55 2.30
N ILE A 19 -15.57 -0.76 2.09
CA ILE A 19 -16.02 -1.33 0.81
C ILE A 19 -17.47 -0.91 0.48
N ALA A 20 -18.35 -0.94 1.47
CA ALA A 20 -19.75 -0.56 1.24
C ALA A 20 -19.86 0.89 0.73
N GLU A 21 -19.08 1.79 1.32
CA GLU A 21 -19.09 3.19 0.91
C GLU A 21 -18.41 3.39 -0.44
N THR A 22 -17.36 2.62 -0.70
CA THR A 22 -16.70 2.62 -2.01
C THR A 22 -17.69 2.22 -3.09
N CYS A 23 -18.48 1.18 -2.85
CA CYS A 23 -19.51 0.75 -3.82
C CYS A 23 -20.57 1.82 -4.00
N ALA A 24 -21.00 2.47 -2.93
CA ALA A 24 -22.00 3.54 -3.03
C ALA A 24 -21.47 4.71 -3.84
N ILE A 25 -20.24 5.12 -3.60
CA ILE A 25 -19.62 6.25 -4.32
C ILE A 25 -19.44 5.94 -5.80
N THR A 26 -19.07 4.71 -6.13
CA THR A 26 -18.81 4.31 -7.51
C THR A 26 -20.05 3.77 -8.22
N GLU A 27 -21.18 3.76 -7.54
CA GLU A 27 -22.46 3.34 -8.08
C GLU A 27 -22.46 1.91 -8.61
N ILE A 28 -21.82 1.02 -7.85
CA ILE A 28 -21.86 -0.42 -8.11
C ILE A 28 -22.42 -1.13 -6.89
N THR A 29 -22.88 -2.37 -7.07
CA THR A 29 -23.32 -3.17 -5.93
C THR A 29 -22.12 -3.87 -5.31
N GLU A 30 -22.26 -4.28 -4.04
CA GLU A 30 -21.21 -5.06 -3.40
C GLU A 30 -21.03 -6.40 -4.10
N ALA A 31 -22.13 -6.98 -4.61
CA ALA A 31 -22.05 -8.23 -5.38
C ALA A 31 -21.18 -8.05 -6.63
N GLN A 32 -21.34 -6.92 -7.32
CA GLN A 32 -20.51 -6.61 -8.50
C GLN A 32 -19.04 -6.46 -8.11
N TYR A 33 -18.79 -5.78 -7.01
CA TYR A 33 -17.42 -5.60 -6.52
C TYR A 33 -16.75 -6.93 -6.22
N TRP A 34 -17.43 -7.79 -5.45
CA TRP A 34 -16.85 -9.06 -5.03
C TRP A 34 -16.75 -10.08 -6.17
N ALA A 35 -17.49 -9.89 -7.25
CA ALA A 35 -17.41 -10.73 -8.43
C ALA A 35 -16.32 -10.29 -9.40
N ASP A 36 -15.71 -9.13 -9.19
CA ASP A 36 -14.76 -8.55 -10.13
C ASP A 36 -13.38 -8.43 -9.49
N GLN A 37 -12.46 -9.30 -9.91
CA GLN A 37 -11.10 -9.30 -9.37
C GLN A 37 -10.34 -8.02 -9.68
N SER A 38 -10.65 -7.39 -10.81
CA SER A 38 -10.02 -6.11 -11.19
C SER A 38 -10.38 -5.01 -10.21
N ALA A 39 -11.65 -4.99 -9.75
CA ALA A 39 -12.09 -4.01 -8.77
C ALA A 39 -11.35 -4.20 -7.44
N GLN A 40 -11.26 -5.44 -6.98
CA GLN A 40 -10.58 -5.75 -5.73
C GLN A 40 -9.09 -5.41 -5.81
N ARG A 41 -8.48 -5.71 -6.95
CA ARG A 41 -7.07 -5.39 -7.17
C ARG A 41 -6.83 -3.89 -7.16
N ARG A 42 -7.68 -3.13 -7.83
CA ARG A 42 -7.53 -1.67 -7.89
C ARG A 42 -7.68 -1.03 -6.51
N TYR A 43 -8.64 -1.53 -5.73
CA TYR A 43 -8.80 -1.05 -4.36
C TYR A 43 -7.52 -1.29 -3.55
N ARG A 44 -6.97 -2.50 -3.67
CA ARG A 44 -5.73 -2.85 -2.96
C ARG A 44 -4.54 -2.01 -3.42
N ILE A 45 -4.44 -1.74 -4.71
CA ILE A 45 -3.40 -0.86 -5.24
C ILE A 45 -3.51 0.53 -4.62
N GLY A 46 -4.73 1.04 -4.48
CA GLY A 46 -4.95 2.33 -3.83
C GLY A 46 -4.46 2.33 -2.38
N GLN A 47 -4.80 1.29 -1.62
CA GLN A 47 -4.33 1.16 -0.25
C GLN A 47 -2.80 1.13 -0.17
N LEU A 48 -2.17 0.36 -1.06
CA LEU A 48 -0.72 0.22 -1.07
C LEU A 48 -0.03 1.51 -1.50
N ARG A 49 -0.63 2.24 -2.44
CA ARG A 49 -0.12 3.55 -2.85
C ARG A 49 -0.11 4.52 -1.68
N SER A 50 -1.21 4.56 -0.94
CA SER A 50 -1.32 5.42 0.25
C SER A 50 -0.29 5.03 1.32
N LYS A 51 -0.15 3.73 1.54
CA LYS A 51 0.84 3.21 2.49
C LYS A 51 2.26 3.63 2.08
N MET A 52 2.57 3.54 0.79
CA MET A 52 3.88 3.94 0.28
C MET A 52 4.13 5.43 0.52
N GLU A 53 3.14 6.27 0.26
CA GLU A 53 3.28 7.71 0.45
C GLU A 53 3.54 8.05 1.91
N ILE A 54 2.82 7.39 2.81
CA ILE A 54 3.01 7.61 4.25
C ILE A 54 4.41 7.15 4.67
N ARG A 55 4.84 5.99 4.19
CA ARG A 55 6.18 5.49 4.51
C ARG A 55 7.27 6.42 3.98
N GLN A 56 7.09 6.97 2.79
CA GLN A 56 8.05 7.93 2.24
C GLN A 56 8.12 9.19 3.11
N ALA A 57 6.98 9.67 3.60
CA ALA A 57 6.95 10.83 4.49
C ALA A 57 7.66 10.55 5.81
N VAL A 58 7.43 9.36 6.39
CA VAL A 58 8.09 8.94 7.63
C VAL A 58 9.60 8.86 7.43
N ILE A 59 10.04 8.27 6.33
CA ILE A 59 11.47 8.13 6.04
C ILE A 59 12.12 9.51 5.90
N LYS A 60 11.44 10.43 5.23
CA LYS A 60 11.94 11.80 5.08
C LYS A 60 12.10 12.48 6.44
N MET A 61 11.12 12.32 7.32
CA MET A 61 11.21 12.88 8.67
C MET A 61 12.29 12.24 9.50
N ALA A 62 12.44 10.91 9.37
CA ALA A 62 13.49 10.18 10.08
C ALA A 62 14.88 10.67 9.67
N LYS A 63 15.08 10.89 8.38
CA LYS A 63 16.35 11.40 7.86
C LYS A 63 16.61 12.84 8.30
N ALA A 64 15.56 13.58 8.57
CA ALA A 64 15.67 14.93 9.12
C ALA A 64 15.92 14.95 10.63
N GLY A 65 15.93 13.78 11.27
CA GLY A 65 16.28 13.67 12.69
C GLY A 65 15.11 13.74 13.66
N VAL A 66 13.87 13.55 13.19
CA VAL A 66 12.71 13.52 14.09
C VAL A 66 12.74 12.20 14.87
N PRO A 67 12.96 12.23 16.20
CA PRO A 67 13.22 10.99 16.97
C PRO A 67 12.12 9.95 16.87
N GLN A 68 10.85 10.34 16.93
CA GLN A 68 9.74 9.41 16.86
C GLN A 68 9.70 8.71 15.50
N MET A 69 10.08 9.43 14.45
CA MET A 69 10.06 8.87 13.10
C MET A 69 11.25 7.96 12.84
N VAL A 70 12.36 8.18 13.52
CA VAL A 70 13.52 7.28 13.43
C VAL A 70 13.13 5.88 13.89
N LYS A 71 12.40 5.80 15.00
CA LYS A 71 11.95 4.51 15.52
C LYS A 71 10.98 3.83 14.56
N VAL A 72 10.04 4.58 14.02
CA VAL A 72 9.08 4.04 13.04
C VAL A 72 9.82 3.54 11.80
N TYR A 73 10.82 4.29 11.34
CA TYR A 73 11.64 3.88 10.20
C TYR A 73 12.35 2.56 10.49
N GLN A 74 12.90 2.38 11.69
CA GLN A 74 13.56 1.13 12.07
C GLN A 74 12.58 -0.03 12.03
N ASP A 75 11.32 0.19 12.42
CA ASP A 75 10.29 -0.83 12.34
C ASP A 75 10.00 -1.20 10.87
N PHE A 76 9.99 -0.22 9.98
CA PHE A 76 9.82 -0.48 8.55
C PHE A 76 10.96 -1.34 8.00
N VAL A 77 12.18 -1.03 8.38
CA VAL A 77 13.35 -1.79 7.94
C VAL A 77 13.28 -3.23 8.43
N ALA A 78 12.89 -3.43 9.68
CA ALA A 78 12.74 -4.76 10.25
C ALA A 78 11.66 -5.56 9.52
N GLU A 79 10.53 -4.92 9.21
CA GLU A 79 9.45 -5.56 8.48
C GLU A 79 9.89 -5.97 7.07
N THR A 80 10.62 -5.09 6.39
CA THR A 80 11.12 -5.36 5.05
C THR A 80 12.11 -6.52 5.07
N ASN A 81 13.01 -6.54 6.05
CA ASN A 81 14.03 -7.59 6.15
C ASN A 81 13.42 -8.97 6.41
N ARG A 82 12.29 -9.03 7.08
CA ARG A 82 11.61 -10.31 7.30
C ARG A 82 11.15 -10.96 6.01
N ASP A 83 10.84 -10.15 5.00
CA ASP A 83 10.36 -10.66 3.73
C ASP A 83 11.47 -11.05 2.78
N ILE A 84 12.72 -10.73 3.12
CA ILE A 84 13.86 -11.02 2.27
C ILE A 84 14.50 -12.35 2.72
N PRO A 85 14.57 -13.37 1.84
CA PRO A 85 15.20 -14.63 2.21
C PRO A 85 16.66 -14.44 2.56
N PRO A 86 17.16 -15.10 3.61
CA PRO A 86 18.56 -14.97 4.02
C PRO A 86 19.56 -15.27 2.92
N THR A 87 19.26 -16.25 2.08
CA THR A 87 20.17 -16.64 0.99
C THR A 87 20.33 -15.53 -0.04
N VAL A 88 19.26 -14.78 -0.29
CA VAL A 88 19.33 -13.65 -1.23
C VAL A 88 20.25 -12.58 -0.67
N GLY A 89 20.10 -12.28 0.60
CA GLY A 89 20.97 -11.30 1.25
C GLY A 89 22.42 -11.72 1.27
N SER A 90 22.67 -13.01 1.51
CA SER A 90 24.01 -13.55 1.51
C SER A 90 24.67 -13.47 0.14
N ASP A 91 23.90 -13.78 -0.87
CA ASP A 91 24.40 -13.80 -2.24
C ASP A 91 24.78 -12.41 -2.71
N ASP A 92 24.06 -11.43 -2.25
CA ASP A 92 24.34 -10.05 -2.66
C ASP A 92 25.57 -9.50 -1.97
N ALA A 93 25.81 -9.92 -0.76
CA ALA A 93 26.92 -9.40 0.03
C ALA A 93 28.29 -9.76 -0.53
N PRO A 94 28.53 -11.02 -0.93
CA PRO A 94 29.88 -11.42 -1.34
C PRO A 94 30.42 -10.73 -2.57
N ASP A 95 29.53 -10.25 -3.37
CA ASP A 95 29.94 -9.66 -4.65
C ASP A 95 30.57 -8.30 -4.49
N GLN A 96 30.55 -7.78 -3.35
CA GLN A 96 31.03 -6.42 -3.09
C GLN A 96 32.48 -6.32 -2.63
#